data_97c13362cbdc823e5acfc0a23e74bb2f
#
_entry.id   97c13362cbdc823e5acfc0a23e74bb2f
#
_cell.length_a   1.000
_cell.length_b   1.000
_cell.length_c   1.000
_cell.angle_alpha   90.00
_cell.angle_beta   90.00
_cell.angle_gamma   90.00
#
_symmetry.space_group_name_H-M   'P 1'
#
loop_
_entity.id
_entity.type
_entity.pdbx_description
1 polymer ?
#
loop_
_entity_poly.entity_id
_entity_poly.type
_entity_poly.pdbx_seq_one_letter_code
_entity_poly.pdbx_strand_id
1 'polypeptide(L)'
;MAQNEAVDVVLVGAGIMSATLAVLLKELDPAIKLEVVELMDSGAAESSNPWNNAGTGHAGLCELNYTPQAADGSIDIKKAVLINTQFEVSRQFWAYLSKKGAFSSPRAFINPVPHLSYVEGEKGIDFLKKRFELLKQHHAFSEMEYTEDKAVMNEWMPLMMPGRPADQKIAATRVMKGTDVNFGALTNKLLKHLASAPDAQVKYCKRVTGLRRNGSGWTVSIKDVNSGSSREVDARFVFLGAGGAALPLLQQSGIEESKGFGGFPVSGQWLRCDNPEVVKKHQAKVYSQAAVGSPPMSVPHLDTRVVDGKTSLLFGPYAGFTTKFLKHGSLLDLPLSVRMGNIGPMLAVARDNMDLTKYLVSEVM
;
A
#
# COMPACT_ATOMS: atom_id res chain seq x y z
N MET A 1 -4.68 30.61 31.52
CA MET A 1 -4.75 29.83 30.27
C MET A 1 -4.73 28.39 30.69
N ALA A 2 -5.70 27.60 30.26
CA ALA A 2 -5.66 26.13 30.48
C ALA A 2 -4.38 25.62 29.82
N GLN A 3 -3.57 24.82 30.53
CA GLN A 3 -2.45 24.12 29.93
C GLN A 3 -3.00 23.14 28.90
N ASN A 4 -2.45 23.14 27.67
CA ASN A 4 -2.76 22.14 26.67
C ASN A 4 -2.37 20.75 27.18
N GLU A 5 -3.14 19.73 26.84
CA GLU A 5 -2.68 18.35 27.00
C GLU A 5 -1.35 18.19 26.26
N ALA A 6 -0.36 17.53 26.87
CA ALA A 6 0.95 17.33 26.29
C ALA A 6 1.24 15.84 26.11
N VAL A 7 1.69 15.47 24.92
CA VAL A 7 2.14 14.12 24.57
C VAL A 7 3.51 14.17 23.89
N ASP A 8 4.20 13.03 23.82
CA ASP A 8 5.45 12.98 23.06
C ASP A 8 5.19 12.92 21.55
N VAL A 9 4.17 12.16 21.14
CA VAL A 9 3.88 11.93 19.71
C VAL A 9 2.38 12.03 19.44
N VAL A 10 2.03 12.80 18.40
CA VAL A 10 0.72 12.74 17.75
C VAL A 10 0.86 12.06 16.39
N LEU A 11 0.07 11.01 16.16
CA LEU A 11 -0.02 10.35 14.86
C LEU A 11 -1.37 10.68 14.22
N VAL A 12 -1.34 11.30 13.05
CA VAL A 12 -2.54 11.74 12.34
C VAL A 12 -2.96 10.67 11.34
N GLY A 13 -4.17 10.13 11.52
CA GLY A 13 -4.72 8.99 10.76
C GLY A 13 -4.45 7.65 11.44
N ALA A 14 -5.46 6.77 11.47
CA ALA A 14 -5.38 5.41 12.04
C ALA A 14 -5.25 4.33 10.95
N GLY A 15 -4.43 4.60 9.93
CA GLY A 15 -4.03 3.63 8.92
C GLY A 15 -2.86 2.74 9.38
N ILE A 16 -2.49 1.78 8.53
CA ILE A 16 -1.43 0.80 8.84
C ILE A 16 -0.09 1.45 9.23
N MET A 17 0.27 2.58 8.60
CA MET A 17 1.54 3.25 8.88
C MET A 17 1.57 3.82 10.30
N SER A 18 0.53 4.57 10.70
CA SER A 18 0.41 5.11 12.05
C SER A 18 0.31 4.00 13.09
N ALA A 19 -0.52 2.98 12.85
CA ALA A 19 -0.70 1.87 13.78
C ALA A 19 0.61 1.11 14.00
N THR A 20 1.37 0.83 12.93
CA THR A 20 2.68 0.17 13.01
C THR A 20 3.69 1.03 13.77
N LEU A 21 3.82 2.33 13.42
CA LEU A 21 4.74 3.23 14.07
C LEU A 21 4.41 3.41 15.55
N ALA A 22 3.15 3.59 15.91
CA ALA A 22 2.72 3.77 17.29
C ALA A 22 3.06 2.56 18.17
N VAL A 23 2.77 1.34 17.66
CA VAL A 23 3.12 0.10 18.38
C VAL A 23 4.63 -0.06 18.48
N LEU A 24 5.38 0.20 17.41
CA LEU A 24 6.85 0.14 17.42
C LEU A 24 7.45 1.09 18.45
N LEU A 25 6.96 2.34 18.52
CA LEU A 25 7.41 3.33 19.51
C LEU A 25 7.15 2.85 20.93
N LYS A 26 5.96 2.27 21.20
CA LYS A 26 5.63 1.71 22.53
C LYS A 26 6.48 0.49 22.88
N GLU A 27 6.89 -0.31 21.91
CA GLU A 27 7.80 -1.45 22.13
C GLU A 27 9.23 -1.00 22.45
N LEU A 28 9.68 0.12 21.84
CA LEU A 28 11.01 0.69 22.06
C LEU A 28 11.10 1.53 23.33
N ASP A 29 10.05 2.28 23.63
CA ASP A 29 9.93 3.12 24.84
C ASP A 29 8.52 2.96 25.43
N PRO A 30 8.34 2.07 26.42
CA PRO A 30 7.05 1.88 27.07
C PRO A 30 6.50 3.11 27.79
N ALA A 31 7.32 4.08 28.15
CA ALA A 31 6.91 5.32 28.82
C ALA A 31 6.45 6.43 27.87
N ILE A 32 6.68 6.28 26.56
CA ILE A 32 6.32 7.30 25.57
C ILE A 32 4.81 7.56 25.58
N LYS A 33 4.42 8.83 25.64
CA LYS A 33 3.01 9.26 25.59
C LYS A 33 2.64 9.56 24.14
N LEU A 34 1.62 8.86 23.62
CA LEU A 34 1.21 9.08 22.25
C LEU A 34 -0.31 9.07 22.08
N GLU A 35 -0.73 9.86 21.08
CA GLU A 35 -2.13 9.94 20.67
C GLU A 35 -2.26 9.72 19.15
N VAL A 36 -3.08 8.74 18.76
CA VAL A 36 -3.52 8.55 17.37
C VAL A 36 -4.85 9.28 17.18
N VAL A 37 -4.90 10.17 16.20
CA VAL A 37 -6.07 11.01 15.90
C VAL A 37 -6.64 10.58 14.55
N GLU A 38 -7.87 10.05 14.54
CA GLU A 38 -8.53 9.56 13.32
C GLU A 38 -9.81 10.34 13.03
N LEU A 39 -9.96 10.76 11.78
CA LEU A 39 -11.14 11.48 11.31
C LEU A 39 -12.40 10.60 11.30
N MET A 40 -12.25 9.35 10.91
CA MET A 40 -13.35 8.41 10.79
C MET A 40 -13.73 7.81 12.16
N ASP A 41 -14.80 7.07 12.21
CA ASP A 41 -15.28 6.35 13.40
C ASP A 41 -14.53 5.06 13.70
N SER A 42 -13.65 4.65 12.79
CA SER A 42 -12.89 3.40 12.88
C SER A 42 -11.52 3.52 12.22
N GLY A 43 -10.60 2.65 12.61
CA GLY A 43 -9.30 2.52 11.95
C GLY A 43 -9.39 1.80 10.62
N ALA A 44 -8.41 2.02 9.77
CA ALA A 44 -8.29 1.38 8.46
C ALA A 44 -9.48 1.63 7.51
N ALA A 45 -10.12 2.78 7.58
CA ALA A 45 -11.30 3.10 6.78
C ALA A 45 -10.99 3.45 5.32
N GLU A 46 -9.80 3.97 5.04
CA GLU A 46 -9.36 4.41 3.70
C GLU A 46 -8.41 3.38 3.05
N SER A 47 -7.20 3.75 2.67
CA SER A 47 -6.26 2.89 1.91
C SER A 47 -5.93 1.56 2.60
N SER A 48 -5.96 1.51 3.94
CA SER A 48 -5.75 0.27 4.71
C SER A 48 -6.96 -0.65 4.77
N ASN A 49 -8.13 -0.22 4.29
CA ASN A 49 -9.32 -1.08 4.21
C ASN A 49 -9.01 -2.30 3.33
N PRO A 50 -9.43 -3.52 3.72
CA PRO A 50 -9.06 -4.74 2.99
C PRO A 50 -9.51 -4.76 1.54
N TRP A 51 -10.51 -3.97 1.16
CA TRP A 51 -11.03 -3.88 -0.19
C TRP A 51 -10.55 -2.65 -0.99
N ASN A 52 -9.73 -1.81 -0.37
CA ASN A 52 -9.14 -0.65 -1.05
C ASN A 52 -7.67 -0.89 -1.47
N ASN A 53 -7.20 -2.12 -1.40
CA ASN A 53 -5.87 -2.54 -1.83
C ASN A 53 -5.86 -4.01 -2.26
N ALA A 54 -4.84 -4.42 -3.01
CA ALA A 54 -4.66 -5.80 -3.45
C ALA A 54 -4.26 -6.77 -2.33
N GLY A 55 -3.84 -6.27 -1.18
CA GLY A 55 -3.37 -7.08 -0.05
C GLY A 55 -2.17 -7.97 -0.37
N THR A 56 -1.39 -7.63 -1.36
CA THR A 56 -0.21 -8.41 -1.71
C THR A 56 0.86 -8.22 -0.66
N GLY A 57 1.32 -9.31 -0.06
CA GLY A 57 2.52 -9.30 0.75
C GLY A 57 3.74 -9.13 -0.15
N HIS A 58 4.05 -7.89 -0.50
CA HIS A 58 5.08 -7.56 -1.48
C HIS A 58 6.48 -7.95 -1.00
N ALA A 59 6.90 -9.15 -1.36
CA ALA A 59 8.26 -9.69 -1.11
C ALA A 59 9.12 -9.72 -2.39
N GLY A 60 8.81 -8.90 -3.39
CA GLY A 60 9.54 -8.84 -4.66
C GLY A 60 9.32 -10.04 -5.57
N LEU A 61 8.35 -10.90 -5.28
CA LEU A 61 8.19 -12.21 -5.93
C LEU A 61 7.54 -12.12 -7.32
N CYS A 62 6.43 -11.39 -7.44
CA CYS A 62 5.60 -11.35 -8.65
C CYS A 62 5.66 -10.01 -9.41
N GLU A 63 6.01 -8.91 -8.77
CA GLU A 63 6.03 -7.58 -9.38
C GLU A 63 7.25 -7.39 -10.28
N LEU A 64 7.02 -7.35 -11.59
CA LEU A 64 8.07 -7.30 -12.60
C LEU A 64 8.77 -5.92 -12.66
N ASN A 65 8.08 -4.84 -12.27
CA ASN A 65 8.64 -3.49 -12.23
C ASN A 65 9.74 -3.30 -11.16
N TYR A 66 9.94 -4.28 -10.27
CA TYR A 66 11.06 -4.26 -9.31
C TYR A 66 12.37 -4.76 -9.91
N THR A 67 12.35 -5.21 -11.13
CA THR A 67 13.52 -5.74 -11.86
C THR A 67 13.60 -5.11 -13.24
N PRO A 68 13.88 -3.80 -13.34
CA PRO A 68 13.92 -3.12 -14.63
C PRO A 68 15.01 -3.68 -15.52
N GLN A 69 14.73 -3.77 -16.82
CA GLN A 69 15.72 -4.14 -17.82
C GLN A 69 16.29 -2.87 -18.47
N ALA A 70 17.62 -2.77 -18.48
CA ALA A 70 18.34 -1.69 -19.15
C ALA A 70 18.38 -1.89 -20.68
N ALA A 71 18.79 -0.86 -21.42
CA ALA A 71 18.88 -0.89 -22.87
C ALA A 71 19.87 -1.95 -23.42
N ASP A 72 20.89 -2.31 -22.64
CA ASP A 72 21.86 -3.37 -22.95
C ASP A 72 21.31 -4.79 -22.64
N GLY A 73 20.08 -4.89 -22.15
CA GLY A 73 19.42 -6.14 -21.79
C GLY A 73 19.78 -6.67 -20.40
N SER A 74 20.61 -5.97 -19.63
CA SER A 74 20.88 -6.33 -18.22
C SER A 74 19.64 -6.05 -17.34
N ILE A 75 19.53 -6.81 -16.24
CA ILE A 75 18.41 -6.69 -15.30
C ILE A 75 18.98 -6.33 -13.91
N ASP A 76 18.43 -5.28 -13.29
CA ASP A 76 18.76 -4.91 -11.92
C ASP A 76 17.75 -5.52 -10.94
N ILE A 77 18.24 -6.38 -10.03
CA ILE A 77 17.42 -7.03 -9.00
C ILE A 77 17.46 -6.33 -7.63
N LYS A 78 18.24 -5.27 -7.47
CA LYS A 78 18.45 -4.60 -6.17
C LYS A 78 17.15 -4.17 -5.52
N LYS A 79 16.23 -3.60 -6.31
CA LYS A 79 14.93 -3.16 -5.80
C LYS A 79 14.07 -4.35 -5.32
N ALA A 80 14.06 -5.47 -6.05
CA ALA A 80 13.35 -6.67 -5.62
C ALA A 80 13.91 -7.23 -4.31
N VAL A 81 15.25 -7.28 -4.16
CA VAL A 81 15.92 -7.70 -2.92
C VAL A 81 15.59 -6.75 -1.77
N LEU A 82 15.64 -5.44 -2.00
CA LEU A 82 15.32 -4.44 -0.97
C LEU A 82 13.87 -4.60 -0.49
N ILE A 83 12.92 -4.73 -1.41
CA ILE A 83 11.49 -4.91 -1.07
C ILE A 83 11.28 -6.22 -0.31
N ASN A 84 11.96 -7.31 -0.71
CA ASN A 84 11.92 -8.57 0.03
C ASN A 84 12.39 -8.36 1.47
N THR A 85 13.56 -7.75 1.66
CA THR A 85 14.12 -7.48 2.98
C THR A 85 13.17 -6.66 3.86
N GLN A 86 12.58 -5.60 3.31
CA GLN A 86 11.62 -4.76 4.04
C GLN A 86 10.36 -5.55 4.47
N PHE A 87 9.87 -6.43 3.59
CA PHE A 87 8.73 -7.26 3.91
C PHE A 87 9.06 -8.30 4.99
N GLU A 88 10.24 -8.94 4.91
CA GLU A 88 10.70 -9.89 5.93
C GLU A 88 10.90 -9.22 7.31
N VAL A 89 11.42 -8.00 7.35
CA VAL A 89 11.49 -7.21 8.60
C VAL A 89 10.08 -6.96 9.16
N SER A 90 9.12 -6.62 8.31
CA SER A 90 7.72 -6.46 8.73
C SER A 90 7.14 -7.75 9.30
N ARG A 91 7.39 -8.89 8.66
CA ARG A 91 6.97 -10.21 9.15
C ARG A 91 7.60 -10.58 10.49
N GLN A 92 8.88 -10.26 10.68
CA GLN A 92 9.59 -10.47 11.96
C GLN A 92 8.94 -9.64 13.06
N PHE A 93 8.61 -8.38 12.80
CA PHE A 93 7.91 -7.54 13.76
C PHE A 93 6.52 -8.12 14.12
N TRP A 94 5.75 -8.55 13.15
CA TRP A 94 4.44 -9.20 13.41
C TRP A 94 4.59 -10.52 14.19
N ALA A 95 5.62 -11.30 13.90
CA ALA A 95 5.92 -12.52 14.64
C ALA A 95 6.32 -12.23 16.10
N TYR A 96 7.11 -11.19 16.31
CA TYR A 96 7.47 -10.72 17.65
C TYR A 96 6.22 -10.32 18.45
N LEU A 97 5.35 -9.50 17.87
CA LEU A 97 4.09 -9.09 18.50
C LEU A 97 3.17 -10.29 18.79
N SER A 98 3.12 -11.26 17.87
CA SER A 98 2.35 -12.50 18.08
C SER A 98 2.88 -13.30 19.27
N LYS A 99 4.19 -13.42 19.43
CA LYS A 99 4.83 -14.08 20.59
C LYS A 99 4.54 -13.35 21.91
N LYS A 100 4.38 -12.03 21.87
CA LYS A 100 3.99 -11.21 23.02
C LYS A 100 2.48 -11.26 23.32
N GLY A 101 1.68 -11.98 22.54
CA GLY A 101 0.24 -12.11 22.74
C GLY A 101 -0.59 -10.95 22.18
N ALA A 102 0.00 -10.02 21.42
CA ALA A 102 -0.74 -8.94 20.76
C ALA A 102 -1.78 -9.45 19.75
N PHE A 103 -1.53 -10.62 19.16
CA PHE A 103 -2.40 -11.24 18.15
C PHE A 103 -2.78 -12.67 18.58
N SER A 104 -4.07 -12.97 18.64
CA SER A 104 -4.56 -14.32 18.93
C SER A 104 -4.26 -15.30 17.79
N SER A 105 -4.25 -14.84 16.54
CA SER A 105 -3.91 -15.64 15.36
C SER A 105 -3.41 -14.75 14.22
N PRO A 106 -2.21 -15.01 13.69
CA PRO A 106 -1.71 -14.34 12.49
C PRO A 106 -2.57 -14.61 11.24
N ARG A 107 -3.25 -15.76 11.17
CA ARG A 107 -4.13 -16.13 10.05
C ARG A 107 -5.28 -15.15 9.83
N ALA A 108 -5.64 -14.37 10.83
CA ALA A 108 -6.64 -13.32 10.68
C ALA A 108 -6.20 -12.19 9.74
N PHE A 109 -4.89 -12.01 9.49
CA PHE A 109 -4.40 -10.94 8.63
C PHE A 109 -3.34 -11.35 7.60
N ILE A 110 -2.65 -12.50 7.75
CA ILE A 110 -1.68 -12.97 6.76
C ILE A 110 -1.91 -14.45 6.44
N ASN A 111 -2.08 -14.73 5.15
CA ASN A 111 -2.37 -16.06 4.64
C ASN A 111 -1.42 -16.41 3.50
N PRO A 112 -0.93 -17.66 3.38
CA PRO A 112 -0.16 -18.08 2.23
C PRO A 112 -1.04 -18.08 0.99
N VAL A 113 -0.57 -17.40 -0.03
CA VAL A 113 -1.13 -17.37 -1.38
C VAL A 113 0.05 -17.33 -2.34
N PRO A 114 0.19 -18.29 -3.27
CA PRO A 114 1.28 -18.28 -4.23
C PRO A 114 1.32 -16.99 -5.05
N HIS A 115 2.53 -16.52 -5.33
CA HIS A 115 2.77 -15.36 -6.19
C HIS A 115 3.34 -15.82 -7.53
N LEU A 116 2.71 -15.39 -8.60
CA LEU A 116 3.10 -15.71 -9.96
C LEU A 116 3.38 -14.42 -10.75
N SER A 117 4.31 -14.54 -11.68
CA SER A 117 4.44 -13.55 -12.77
C SER A 117 4.26 -14.30 -14.08
N TYR A 118 3.63 -13.69 -15.07
CA TYR A 118 3.59 -14.25 -16.41
C TYR A 118 3.86 -13.19 -17.47
N VAL A 119 4.35 -13.63 -18.61
CA VAL A 119 4.69 -12.77 -19.76
C VAL A 119 4.28 -13.43 -21.06
N GLU A 120 4.14 -12.62 -22.09
CA GLU A 120 3.77 -13.03 -23.43
C GLU A 120 4.83 -12.60 -24.45
N GLY A 121 4.97 -13.41 -25.50
CA GLY A 121 5.90 -13.17 -26.60
C GLY A 121 7.37 -13.42 -26.27
N GLU A 122 8.21 -13.49 -27.29
CA GLU A 122 9.62 -13.88 -27.16
C GLU A 122 10.42 -12.91 -26.27
N LYS A 123 10.20 -11.61 -26.42
CA LYS A 123 10.90 -10.60 -25.59
C LYS A 123 10.52 -10.71 -24.11
N GLY A 124 9.23 -10.96 -23.82
CA GLY A 124 8.77 -11.16 -22.45
C GLY A 124 9.37 -12.43 -21.84
N ILE A 125 9.42 -13.52 -22.61
CA ILE A 125 10.02 -14.80 -22.18
C ILE A 125 11.51 -14.64 -21.89
N ASP A 126 12.26 -14.00 -22.78
CA ASP A 126 13.69 -13.74 -22.58
C ASP A 126 13.92 -12.90 -21.29
N PHE A 127 13.13 -11.84 -21.11
CA PHE A 127 13.18 -11.03 -19.89
C PHE A 127 12.88 -11.86 -18.64
N LEU A 128 11.77 -12.62 -18.61
CA LEU A 128 11.36 -13.39 -17.44
C LEU A 128 12.36 -14.48 -17.09
N LYS A 129 12.94 -15.14 -18.09
CA LYS A 129 13.97 -16.16 -17.91
C LYS A 129 15.23 -15.59 -17.30
N LYS A 130 15.75 -14.49 -17.85
CA LYS A 130 16.92 -13.78 -17.29
C LYS A 130 16.68 -13.31 -15.86
N ARG A 131 15.49 -12.74 -15.61
CA ARG A 131 15.05 -12.35 -14.27
C ARG A 131 15.04 -13.52 -13.30
N PHE A 132 14.49 -14.65 -13.71
CA PHE A 132 14.43 -15.87 -12.93
C PHE A 132 15.85 -16.38 -12.58
N GLU A 133 16.75 -16.47 -13.57
CA GLU A 133 18.12 -16.94 -13.39
C GLU A 133 18.90 -16.07 -12.39
N LEU A 134 18.73 -14.75 -12.45
CA LEU A 134 19.38 -13.83 -11.53
C LEU A 134 18.79 -13.91 -10.11
N LEU A 135 17.46 -13.86 -9.98
CA LEU A 135 16.81 -13.90 -8.69
C LEU A 135 17.05 -15.21 -7.96
N LYS A 136 17.02 -16.35 -8.65
CA LYS A 136 17.19 -17.68 -8.07
C LYS A 136 18.54 -17.88 -7.38
N GLN A 137 19.56 -17.10 -7.76
CA GLN A 137 20.87 -17.13 -7.10
C GLN A 137 20.85 -16.47 -5.72
N HIS A 138 19.83 -15.62 -5.44
CA HIS A 138 19.69 -14.99 -4.15
C HIS A 138 18.80 -15.85 -3.24
N HIS A 139 19.24 -16.08 -1.98
CA HIS A 139 18.57 -16.98 -1.03
C HIS A 139 17.06 -16.69 -0.84
N ALA A 140 16.65 -15.42 -0.91
CA ALA A 140 15.26 -15.02 -0.73
C ALA A 140 14.33 -15.49 -1.87
N PHE A 141 14.90 -15.86 -3.04
CA PHE A 141 14.17 -16.29 -4.23
C PHE A 141 14.54 -17.69 -4.69
N SER A 142 15.33 -18.44 -3.90
CA SER A 142 15.85 -19.77 -4.27
C SER A 142 14.77 -20.82 -4.58
N GLU A 143 13.56 -20.64 -4.05
CA GLU A 143 12.41 -21.53 -4.30
C GLU A 143 11.55 -21.09 -5.49
N MET A 144 11.96 -20.06 -6.25
CA MET A 144 11.25 -19.63 -7.44
C MET A 144 11.30 -20.73 -8.50
N GLU A 145 10.18 -21.00 -9.13
CA GLU A 145 10.01 -21.95 -10.24
C GLU A 145 9.78 -21.15 -11.54
N TYR A 146 10.17 -21.72 -12.67
CA TYR A 146 9.98 -21.16 -14.00
C TYR A 146 9.42 -22.24 -14.95
N THR A 147 8.51 -21.86 -15.82
CA THR A 147 7.98 -22.75 -16.85
C THR A 147 7.58 -22.01 -18.12
N GLU A 148 7.71 -22.69 -19.27
CA GLU A 148 7.10 -22.34 -20.56
C GLU A 148 6.03 -23.36 -20.95
N ASP A 149 5.85 -24.43 -20.14
CA ASP A 149 4.86 -25.46 -20.38
C ASP A 149 3.45 -24.98 -20.01
N LYS A 150 2.56 -24.93 -21.01
CA LYS A 150 1.17 -24.50 -20.85
C LYS A 150 0.35 -25.44 -19.95
N ALA A 151 0.67 -26.73 -19.90
CA ALA A 151 -0.01 -27.66 -19.01
C ALA A 151 0.29 -27.33 -17.55
N VAL A 152 1.56 -27.07 -17.23
CA VAL A 152 1.99 -26.61 -15.91
C VAL A 152 1.37 -25.25 -15.55
N MET A 153 1.33 -24.30 -16.50
CA MET A 153 0.68 -23.02 -16.27
C MET A 153 -0.82 -23.16 -16.02
N ASN A 154 -1.49 -24.10 -16.68
CA ASN A 154 -2.90 -24.36 -16.44
C ASN A 154 -3.17 -24.92 -15.03
N GLU A 155 -2.23 -25.63 -14.44
CA GLU A 155 -2.31 -26.02 -13.02
C GLU A 155 -2.10 -24.83 -12.09
N TRP A 156 -1.18 -23.91 -12.44
CA TRP A 156 -0.82 -22.77 -11.60
C TRP A 156 -1.86 -21.64 -11.63
N MET A 157 -2.45 -21.37 -12.80
CA MET A 157 -3.38 -20.25 -13.03
C MET A 157 -4.52 -20.64 -14.00
N PRO A 158 -5.37 -21.63 -13.62
CA PRO A 158 -6.33 -22.28 -14.53
C PRO A 158 -7.38 -21.30 -15.09
N LEU A 159 -7.69 -20.20 -14.42
CA LEU A 159 -8.63 -19.21 -14.96
C LEU A 159 -8.02 -18.30 -16.04
N MET A 160 -6.70 -18.28 -16.17
CA MET A 160 -6.00 -17.39 -17.12
C MET A 160 -5.55 -18.11 -18.39
N MET A 161 -5.71 -19.43 -18.47
CA MET A 161 -5.24 -20.22 -19.61
C MET A 161 -6.29 -20.48 -20.69
N PRO A 162 -7.60 -20.66 -20.38
CA PRO A 162 -8.60 -20.97 -21.40
C PRO A 162 -8.73 -19.85 -22.46
N GLY A 163 -8.93 -20.26 -23.72
CA GLY A 163 -9.13 -19.35 -24.84
C GLY A 163 -7.85 -18.75 -25.44
N ARG A 164 -6.66 -19.11 -24.90
CA ARG A 164 -5.39 -18.66 -25.47
C ARG A 164 -5.07 -19.43 -26.77
N PRO A 165 -4.51 -18.77 -27.78
CA PRO A 165 -4.04 -19.45 -29.00
C PRO A 165 -3.02 -20.54 -28.66
N ALA A 166 -3.09 -21.67 -29.41
CA ALA A 166 -2.21 -22.79 -29.16
C ALA A 166 -0.72 -22.45 -29.39
N ASP A 167 -0.45 -21.58 -30.34
CA ASP A 167 0.88 -21.10 -30.71
C ASP A 167 1.37 -19.88 -29.91
N GLN A 168 0.52 -19.30 -29.03
CA GLN A 168 0.92 -18.16 -28.20
C GLN A 168 2.11 -18.55 -27.32
N LYS A 169 3.21 -17.83 -27.46
CA LYS A 169 4.41 -17.99 -26.61
C LYS A 169 4.20 -17.28 -25.30
N ILE A 170 4.30 -18.01 -24.19
CA ILE A 170 4.13 -17.50 -22.82
C ILE A 170 5.10 -18.18 -21.88
N ALA A 171 5.47 -17.50 -20.80
CA ALA A 171 6.25 -18.06 -19.69
C ALA A 171 5.72 -17.55 -18.35
N ALA A 172 5.93 -18.33 -17.30
CA ALA A 172 5.55 -17.95 -15.97
C ALA A 172 6.62 -18.31 -14.93
N THR A 173 6.64 -17.51 -13.84
CA THR A 173 7.34 -17.88 -12.60
C THR A 173 6.36 -18.01 -11.46
N ARG A 174 6.68 -18.88 -10.48
CA ARG A 174 5.89 -19.09 -9.27
C ARG A 174 6.76 -19.14 -8.02
N VAL A 175 6.25 -18.58 -6.92
CA VAL A 175 6.78 -18.78 -5.56
C VAL A 175 5.62 -19.17 -4.65
N MET A 176 5.66 -20.36 -4.08
CA MET A 176 4.60 -20.90 -3.23
C MET A 176 4.47 -20.16 -1.88
N LYS A 177 5.55 -19.56 -1.38
CA LYS A 177 5.59 -18.83 -0.10
C LYS A 177 5.10 -17.37 -0.20
N GLY A 178 4.46 -16.99 -1.29
CA GLY A 178 3.74 -15.73 -1.39
C GLY A 178 2.65 -15.58 -0.34
N THR A 179 2.21 -14.36 -0.07
CA THR A 179 1.20 -14.09 0.97
C THR A 179 0.16 -13.08 0.52
N ASP A 180 -1.07 -13.27 1.01
CA ASP A 180 -2.11 -12.26 1.05
C ASP A 180 -2.18 -11.65 2.45
N VAL A 181 -2.24 -10.32 2.53
CA VAL A 181 -2.30 -9.57 3.79
C VAL A 181 -3.60 -8.75 3.85
N ASN A 182 -4.43 -9.02 4.85
CA ASN A 182 -5.55 -8.17 5.21
C ASN A 182 -5.02 -7.02 6.09
N PHE A 183 -4.64 -5.91 5.43
CA PHE A 183 -4.11 -4.74 6.13
C PHE A 183 -5.13 -4.10 7.08
N GLY A 184 -6.43 -4.19 6.78
CA GLY A 184 -7.48 -3.71 7.67
C GLY A 184 -7.50 -4.47 9.00
N ALA A 185 -7.49 -5.80 8.93
CA ALA A 185 -7.44 -6.65 10.12
C ALA A 185 -6.14 -6.44 10.92
N LEU A 186 -5.00 -6.34 10.25
CA LEU A 186 -3.71 -6.06 10.89
C LEU A 186 -3.73 -4.69 11.60
N THR A 187 -4.17 -3.64 10.91
CA THR A 187 -4.27 -2.28 11.48
C THR A 187 -5.14 -2.27 12.73
N ASN A 188 -6.33 -2.84 12.66
CA ASN A 188 -7.27 -2.86 13.79
C ASN A 188 -6.72 -3.68 14.98
N LYS A 189 -5.97 -4.75 14.73
CA LYS A 189 -5.28 -5.51 15.79
C LYS A 189 -4.17 -4.70 16.44
N LEU A 190 -3.38 -3.97 15.66
CA LEU A 190 -2.33 -3.07 16.16
C LEU A 190 -2.95 -1.95 17.00
N LEU A 191 -4.01 -1.29 16.53
CA LEU A 191 -4.69 -0.23 17.27
C LEU A 191 -5.33 -0.75 18.55
N LYS A 192 -5.91 -1.95 18.54
CA LYS A 192 -6.45 -2.59 19.74
C LYS A 192 -5.35 -2.89 20.75
N HIS A 193 -4.23 -3.42 20.31
CA HIS A 193 -3.06 -3.67 21.17
C HIS A 193 -2.53 -2.36 21.74
N LEU A 194 -2.39 -1.32 20.92
CA LEU A 194 -1.97 0.01 21.35
C LEU A 194 -2.91 0.60 22.42
N ALA A 195 -4.21 0.51 22.22
CA ALA A 195 -5.21 1.05 23.15
C ALA A 195 -5.19 0.38 24.54
N SER A 196 -4.58 -0.79 24.67
CA SER A 196 -4.36 -1.46 25.96
C SER A 196 -3.06 -1.04 26.66
N ALA A 197 -2.19 -0.31 25.99
CA ALA A 197 -0.93 0.17 26.55
C ALA A 197 -1.14 1.45 27.38
N PRO A 198 -0.43 1.63 28.50
CA PRO A 198 -0.49 2.87 29.26
C PRO A 198 0.01 4.05 28.41
N ASP A 199 -0.52 5.25 28.67
CA ASP A 199 -0.13 6.50 27.99
C ASP A 199 -0.26 6.45 26.45
N ALA A 200 -1.09 5.57 25.92
CA ALA A 200 -1.44 5.52 24.49
C ALA A 200 -2.95 5.68 24.30
N GLN A 201 -3.33 6.58 23.42
CA GLN A 201 -4.73 6.86 23.14
C GLN A 201 -5.01 6.78 21.63
N VAL A 202 -6.16 6.19 21.26
CA VAL A 202 -6.68 6.19 19.90
C VAL A 202 -8.01 6.92 19.92
N LYS A 203 -8.08 8.08 19.26
CA LYS A 203 -9.26 8.96 19.27
C LYS A 203 -9.87 9.04 17.87
N TYR A 204 -11.06 8.52 17.74
CA TYR A 204 -11.86 8.52 16.51
C TYR A 204 -12.78 9.74 16.43
N CYS A 205 -13.32 10.01 15.24
CA CYS A 205 -14.17 11.16 14.95
C CYS A 205 -13.48 12.48 15.31
N LYS A 206 -12.18 12.56 15.12
CA LYS A 206 -11.35 13.74 15.43
C LYS A 206 -10.60 14.19 14.18
N ARG A 207 -10.82 15.43 13.78
CA ARG A 207 -10.14 16.06 12.65
C ARG A 207 -8.99 16.93 13.12
N VAL A 208 -7.78 16.68 12.65
CA VAL A 208 -6.69 17.65 12.76
C VAL A 208 -6.97 18.80 11.79
N THR A 209 -7.06 20.01 12.31
CA THR A 209 -7.40 21.21 11.55
C THR A 209 -6.25 22.19 11.42
N GLY A 210 -5.16 22.00 12.18
CA GLY A 210 -4.00 22.88 12.11
C GLY A 210 -2.77 22.27 12.78
N LEU A 211 -1.60 22.68 12.29
CA LEU A 211 -0.29 22.32 12.82
C LEU A 211 0.52 23.61 12.94
N ARG A 212 0.99 23.92 14.13
CA ARG A 212 1.77 25.13 14.40
C ARG A 212 3.02 24.77 15.21
N ARG A 213 4.16 25.30 14.81
CA ARG A 213 5.41 25.18 15.59
C ARG A 213 5.24 25.82 16.96
N ASN A 214 5.72 25.10 17.99
CA ASN A 214 5.73 25.56 19.38
C ASN A 214 7.10 25.23 19.99
N GLY A 215 8.02 26.20 19.95
CA GLY A 215 9.40 25.95 20.35
C GLY A 215 10.06 24.83 19.55
N SER A 216 10.46 23.76 20.23
CA SER A 216 11.06 22.57 19.60
C SER A 216 10.03 21.52 19.15
N GLY A 217 8.73 21.76 19.40
CA GLY A 217 7.64 20.84 19.10
C GLY A 217 6.54 21.47 18.25
N TRP A 218 5.33 20.98 18.45
CA TRP A 218 4.15 21.30 17.68
C TRP A 218 2.94 21.51 18.59
N THR A 219 2.08 22.46 18.24
CA THR A 219 0.70 22.51 18.72
C THR A 219 -0.21 21.99 17.61
N VAL A 220 -0.98 20.93 17.90
CA VAL A 220 -1.91 20.28 17.00
C VAL A 220 -3.33 20.70 17.37
N SER A 221 -4.02 21.39 16.45
CA SER A 221 -5.43 21.77 16.63
C SER A 221 -6.33 20.62 16.17
N ILE A 222 -7.21 20.17 17.04
CA ILE A 222 -8.08 19.00 16.82
C ILE A 222 -9.53 19.42 17.05
N LYS A 223 -10.40 19.11 16.08
CA LYS A 223 -11.84 19.32 16.16
C LYS A 223 -12.57 17.98 16.28
N ASP A 224 -13.45 17.88 17.24
CA ASP A 224 -14.40 16.78 17.36
C ASP A 224 -15.48 16.90 16.28
N VAL A 225 -15.61 15.88 15.44
CA VAL A 225 -16.56 15.90 14.30
C VAL A 225 -18.01 15.84 14.79
N ASN A 226 -18.27 15.16 15.91
CA ASN A 226 -19.61 14.93 16.42
C ASN A 226 -20.14 16.11 17.23
N SER A 227 -19.31 16.64 18.16
CA SER A 227 -19.71 17.75 19.03
C SER A 227 -19.38 19.14 18.47
N GLY A 228 -18.47 19.21 17.48
CA GLY A 228 -17.93 20.48 16.97
C GLY A 228 -16.94 21.17 17.90
N SER A 229 -16.68 20.65 19.10
CA SER A 229 -15.73 21.21 20.05
C SER A 229 -14.28 21.09 19.52
N SER A 230 -13.43 22.03 19.93
CA SER A 230 -12.02 22.03 19.54
C SER A 230 -11.12 22.01 20.77
N ARG A 231 -9.94 21.39 20.62
CA ARG A 231 -8.87 21.40 21.62
C ARG A 231 -7.52 21.50 20.93
N GLU A 232 -6.51 21.84 21.68
CA GLU A 232 -5.11 21.83 21.24
C GLU A 232 -4.34 20.80 22.05
N VAL A 233 -3.37 20.14 21.38
CA VAL A 233 -2.44 19.18 21.98
C VAL A 233 -1.03 19.62 21.63
N ASP A 234 -0.18 19.73 22.62
CA ASP A 234 1.24 19.99 22.42
C ASP A 234 1.98 18.65 22.26
N ALA A 235 2.79 18.52 21.21
CA ALA A 235 3.53 17.30 20.89
C ALA A 235 4.99 17.62 20.53
N ARG A 236 5.91 16.75 20.94
CA ARG A 236 7.32 16.85 20.53
C ARG A 236 7.49 16.47 19.06
N PHE A 237 6.70 15.49 18.60
CA PHE A 237 6.75 14.97 17.24
C PHE A 237 5.33 14.73 16.69
N VAL A 238 5.15 14.99 15.40
CA VAL A 238 3.89 14.71 14.68
C VAL A 238 4.18 13.84 13.47
N PHE A 239 3.46 12.72 13.36
CA PHE A 239 3.50 11.84 12.19
C PHE A 239 2.24 12.03 11.34
N LEU A 240 2.41 12.36 10.07
CA LEU A 240 1.31 12.57 9.13
C LEU A 240 1.00 11.27 8.36
N GLY A 241 0.32 10.35 9.02
CA GLY A 241 -0.14 9.08 8.46
C GLY A 241 -1.54 9.13 7.84
N ALA A 242 -1.96 10.31 7.39
CA ALA A 242 -3.33 10.61 6.92
C ALA A 242 -3.60 10.22 5.46
N GLY A 243 -2.79 9.33 4.85
CA GLY A 243 -2.95 8.95 3.45
C GLY A 243 -2.92 10.16 2.53
N GLY A 244 -3.88 10.29 1.62
CA GLY A 244 -3.96 11.45 0.71
C GLY A 244 -4.14 12.80 1.41
N ALA A 245 -4.69 12.82 2.62
CA ALA A 245 -4.80 14.06 3.42
C ALA A 245 -3.46 14.50 4.07
N ALA A 246 -2.39 13.71 3.96
CA ALA A 246 -1.08 14.10 4.47
C ALA A 246 -0.51 15.33 3.75
N LEU A 247 -0.74 15.46 2.44
CA LEU A 247 -0.24 16.62 1.67
C LEU A 247 -0.81 17.96 2.15
N PRO A 248 -2.13 18.16 2.29
CA PRO A 248 -2.66 19.41 2.86
C PRO A 248 -2.15 19.71 4.27
N LEU A 249 -2.00 18.71 5.13
CA LEU A 249 -1.46 18.89 6.48
C LEU A 249 0.02 19.24 6.45
N LEU A 250 0.79 18.62 5.56
CA LEU A 250 2.20 18.96 5.35
C LEU A 250 2.35 20.43 4.90
N GLN A 251 1.51 20.87 3.97
CA GLN A 251 1.49 22.28 3.53
C GLN A 251 1.11 23.25 4.67
N GLN A 252 0.19 22.83 5.56
CA GLN A 252 -0.22 23.63 6.72
C GLN A 252 0.88 23.71 7.79
N SER A 253 1.77 22.74 7.85
CA SER A 253 2.87 22.72 8.84
C SER A 253 3.84 23.90 8.68
N GLY A 254 3.91 24.46 7.46
CA GLY A 254 4.78 25.60 7.16
C GLY A 254 6.28 25.28 7.17
N ILE A 255 6.68 24.00 7.23
CA ILE A 255 8.10 23.63 7.15
C ILE A 255 8.63 23.89 5.72
N GLU A 256 9.89 24.33 5.64
CA GLU A 256 10.53 24.70 4.37
C GLU A 256 10.56 23.52 3.39
N GLU A 257 10.82 22.33 3.91
CA GLU A 257 10.89 21.07 3.15
C GLU A 257 9.56 20.66 2.53
N SER A 258 8.44 21.26 2.93
CA SER A 258 7.11 21.02 2.34
C SER A 258 6.94 21.66 0.97
N LYS A 259 7.79 22.66 0.62
CA LYS A 259 7.71 23.37 -0.65
C LYS A 259 8.01 22.44 -1.82
N GLY A 260 7.29 22.64 -2.93
CA GLY A 260 7.46 21.84 -4.14
C GLY A 260 6.70 20.51 -4.17
N PHE A 261 6.21 20.01 -3.02
CA PHE A 261 5.38 18.80 -3.02
C PHE A 261 3.97 19.08 -3.54
N GLY A 262 3.55 18.25 -4.50
CA GLY A 262 2.20 18.21 -5.05
C GLY A 262 1.73 16.77 -5.19
N GLY A 263 0.46 16.55 -5.51
CA GLY A 263 -0.11 15.22 -5.68
C GLY A 263 -1.03 15.16 -6.89
N PHE A 264 -0.98 14.02 -7.60
CA PHE A 264 -1.93 13.65 -8.62
C PHE A 264 -2.64 12.39 -8.15
N PRO A 265 -3.91 12.48 -7.69
CA PRO A 265 -4.61 11.31 -7.19
C PRO A 265 -5.02 10.40 -8.35
N VAL A 266 -4.50 9.18 -8.32
CA VAL A 266 -4.87 8.10 -9.23
C VAL A 266 -5.65 7.06 -8.42
N SER A 267 -6.84 6.71 -8.86
CA SER A 267 -7.66 5.67 -8.27
C SER A 267 -7.47 4.35 -9.00
N GLY A 268 -7.75 3.23 -8.31
CA GLY A 268 -7.84 1.92 -8.92
C GLY A 268 -9.18 1.29 -8.62
N GLN A 269 -9.87 0.82 -9.66
CA GLN A 269 -11.12 0.08 -9.52
C GLN A 269 -10.86 -1.40 -9.69
N TRP A 270 -11.57 -2.22 -8.92
CA TRP A 270 -11.44 -3.67 -8.91
C TRP A 270 -12.76 -4.33 -9.21
N LEU A 271 -12.73 -5.34 -10.05
CA LEU A 271 -13.81 -6.32 -10.15
C LEU A 271 -13.59 -7.37 -9.06
N ARG A 272 -14.63 -7.63 -8.26
CA ARG A 272 -14.61 -8.64 -7.21
C ARG A 272 -15.52 -9.79 -7.56
N CYS A 273 -15.03 -11.01 -7.39
CA CYS A 273 -15.80 -12.24 -7.54
C CYS A 273 -15.82 -13.02 -6.23
N ASP A 274 -17.03 -13.25 -5.71
CA ASP A 274 -17.27 -14.05 -4.50
C ASP A 274 -17.93 -15.39 -4.80
N ASN A 275 -18.13 -15.76 -6.08
CA ASN A 275 -18.72 -17.03 -6.46
C ASN A 275 -17.75 -18.18 -6.11
N PRO A 276 -18.13 -19.09 -5.16
CA PRO A 276 -17.23 -20.13 -4.68
C PRO A 276 -16.79 -21.11 -5.78
N GLU A 277 -17.64 -21.34 -6.81
CA GLU A 277 -17.30 -22.24 -7.93
C GLU A 277 -16.23 -21.64 -8.85
N VAL A 278 -16.11 -20.32 -8.88
CA VAL A 278 -15.04 -19.62 -9.61
C VAL A 278 -13.81 -19.47 -8.71
N VAL A 279 -14.00 -19.00 -7.48
CA VAL A 279 -12.93 -18.73 -6.51
C VAL A 279 -12.07 -19.98 -6.25
N LYS A 280 -12.68 -21.15 -6.10
CA LYS A 280 -11.92 -22.40 -5.86
C LYS A 280 -10.97 -22.79 -7.00
N LYS A 281 -11.20 -22.27 -8.22
CA LYS A 281 -10.37 -22.56 -9.38
C LYS A 281 -9.10 -21.71 -9.47
N HIS A 282 -8.93 -20.71 -8.61
CA HIS A 282 -7.77 -19.83 -8.65
C HIS A 282 -7.30 -19.51 -7.24
N GLN A 283 -6.07 -19.88 -6.91
CA GLN A 283 -5.51 -19.79 -5.56
C GLN A 283 -4.13 -19.10 -5.58
N ALA A 284 -4.01 -18.01 -6.35
CA ALA A 284 -2.75 -17.32 -6.56
C ALA A 284 -2.96 -15.80 -6.72
N LYS A 285 -1.87 -15.06 -6.64
CA LYS A 285 -1.77 -13.69 -7.15
C LYS A 285 -0.92 -13.72 -8.42
N VAL A 286 -1.50 -13.30 -9.55
CA VAL A 286 -0.86 -13.42 -10.86
C VAL A 286 -0.69 -12.06 -11.50
N TYR A 287 0.56 -11.64 -11.64
CA TYR A 287 0.97 -10.36 -12.20
C TYR A 287 1.53 -10.52 -13.60
N SER A 288 1.33 -9.55 -14.47
CA SER A 288 1.97 -9.52 -15.78
C SER A 288 2.83 -8.27 -16.00
N GLN A 289 3.53 -8.24 -17.11
CA GLN A 289 4.40 -7.12 -17.44
C GLN A 289 3.58 -5.99 -18.06
N ALA A 290 3.70 -4.78 -17.51
CA ALA A 290 3.22 -3.58 -18.17
C ALA A 290 3.99 -3.31 -19.46
N ALA A 291 3.35 -2.75 -20.47
CA ALA A 291 4.05 -2.28 -21.66
C ALA A 291 5.11 -1.23 -21.26
N VAL A 292 6.23 -1.21 -21.99
CA VAL A 292 7.31 -0.25 -21.72
C VAL A 292 6.76 1.19 -21.75
N GLY A 293 7.01 1.93 -20.66
CA GLY A 293 6.49 3.30 -20.51
C GLY A 293 5.09 3.42 -19.91
N SER A 294 4.38 2.30 -19.71
CA SER A 294 3.07 2.32 -19.03
C SER A 294 3.21 2.39 -17.51
N PRO A 295 2.28 3.05 -16.80
CA PRO A 295 2.26 3.04 -15.35
C PRO A 295 2.15 1.61 -14.78
N PRO A 296 2.72 1.31 -13.61
CA PRO A 296 2.60 -0.01 -12.98
C PRO A 296 1.15 -0.48 -12.77
N MET A 297 0.19 0.45 -12.72
CA MET A 297 -1.24 0.19 -12.55
C MET A 297 -1.99 -0.07 -13.85
N SER A 298 -1.31 -0.06 -15.01
CA SER A 298 -1.96 -0.20 -16.33
C SER A 298 -2.25 -1.65 -16.71
N VAL A 299 -1.77 -2.63 -15.96
CA VAL A 299 -2.00 -4.04 -16.24
C VAL A 299 -2.81 -4.66 -15.10
N PRO A 300 -4.08 -5.01 -15.36
CA PRO A 300 -4.88 -5.75 -14.42
C PRO A 300 -4.23 -7.09 -14.07
N HIS A 301 -4.26 -7.45 -12.80
CA HIS A 301 -3.82 -8.74 -12.31
C HIS A 301 -4.97 -9.47 -11.61
N LEU A 302 -4.88 -10.80 -11.53
CA LEU A 302 -5.90 -11.65 -10.90
C LEU A 302 -5.38 -12.16 -9.56
N ASP A 303 -6.01 -11.70 -8.49
CA ASP A 303 -5.54 -11.93 -7.13
C ASP A 303 -6.55 -12.70 -6.28
N THR A 304 -6.08 -13.76 -5.65
CA THR A 304 -6.76 -14.36 -4.51
C THR A 304 -6.61 -13.46 -3.29
N ARG A 305 -7.73 -13.11 -2.66
CA ARG A 305 -7.82 -12.37 -1.41
C ARG A 305 -8.42 -13.22 -0.30
N VAL A 306 -7.87 -13.12 0.90
CA VAL A 306 -8.43 -13.74 2.11
C VAL A 306 -8.79 -12.65 3.11
N VAL A 307 -10.08 -12.35 3.23
CA VAL A 307 -10.59 -11.30 4.12
C VAL A 307 -11.61 -11.91 5.07
N ASP A 308 -11.35 -11.78 6.37
CA ASP A 308 -12.21 -12.29 7.44
C ASP A 308 -12.57 -13.79 7.27
N GLY A 309 -11.57 -14.58 6.86
CA GLY A 309 -11.71 -16.02 6.64
C GLY A 309 -12.43 -16.41 5.34
N LYS A 310 -12.85 -15.45 4.52
CA LYS A 310 -13.49 -15.70 3.22
C LYS A 310 -12.50 -15.43 2.09
N THR A 311 -12.52 -16.30 1.09
CA THR A 311 -11.72 -16.15 -0.12
C THR A 311 -12.55 -15.51 -1.24
N SER A 312 -11.96 -14.52 -1.90
CA SER A 312 -12.52 -13.81 -3.06
C SER A 312 -11.45 -13.67 -4.13
N LEU A 313 -11.85 -13.39 -5.36
CA LEU A 313 -10.93 -12.95 -6.41
C LEU A 313 -11.11 -11.47 -6.67
N LEU A 314 -10.00 -10.78 -6.87
CA LEU A 314 -9.96 -9.42 -7.41
C LEU A 314 -9.30 -9.43 -8.79
N PHE A 315 -9.91 -8.75 -9.75
CA PHE A 315 -9.33 -8.49 -11.05
C PHE A 315 -9.21 -6.98 -11.28
N GLY A 316 -8.02 -6.50 -11.55
CA GLY A 316 -7.68 -5.08 -11.65
C GLY A 316 -6.23 -4.81 -11.20
N PRO A 317 -5.87 -3.57 -10.81
CA PRO A 317 -6.74 -2.40 -10.84
C PRO A 317 -6.98 -1.87 -12.26
N TYR A 318 -8.14 -1.25 -12.46
CA TYR A 318 -8.39 -0.37 -13.60
C TYR A 318 -8.13 1.05 -13.12
N ALA A 319 -7.19 1.72 -13.73
CA ALA A 319 -6.81 3.05 -13.31
C ALA A 319 -7.94 4.07 -13.61
N GLY A 320 -8.10 5.02 -12.72
CA GLY A 320 -9.00 6.15 -12.88
C GLY A 320 -8.39 7.40 -12.27
N PHE A 321 -8.90 8.55 -12.68
CA PHE A 321 -8.50 9.84 -12.14
C PHE A 321 -9.63 10.42 -11.28
N THR A 322 -9.26 11.04 -10.19
CA THR A 322 -10.16 11.83 -9.34
C THR A 322 -9.42 13.02 -8.79
N THR A 323 -10.14 14.09 -8.45
CA THR A 323 -9.55 15.23 -7.73
C THR A 323 -9.61 15.08 -6.22
N LYS A 324 -10.22 14.01 -5.72
CA LYS A 324 -10.26 13.66 -4.30
C LYS A 324 -8.97 12.98 -3.87
N PHE A 325 -8.39 13.39 -2.76
CA PHE A 325 -7.21 12.72 -2.18
C PHE A 325 -7.56 11.50 -1.33
N LEU A 326 -8.79 11.40 -0.87
CA LEU A 326 -9.32 10.27 -0.11
C LEU A 326 -10.66 9.84 -0.70
N LYS A 327 -11.07 8.60 -0.48
CA LYS A 327 -12.38 8.09 -0.91
C LYS A 327 -13.52 8.94 -0.34
N HIS A 328 -13.38 9.35 0.93
CA HIS A 328 -14.31 10.25 1.62
C HIS A 328 -13.86 11.74 1.54
N GLY A 329 -12.96 12.07 0.61
CA GLY A 329 -12.46 13.43 0.38
C GLY A 329 -13.40 14.29 -0.45
N SER A 330 -12.92 15.50 -0.76
CA SER A 330 -13.62 16.51 -1.57
C SER A 330 -13.04 16.61 -2.98
N LEU A 331 -13.89 16.91 -3.97
CA LEU A 331 -13.42 17.27 -5.32
C LEU A 331 -12.52 18.51 -5.33
N LEU A 332 -12.54 19.29 -4.26
CA LEU A 332 -11.68 20.46 -4.09
C LEU A 332 -10.30 20.12 -3.54
N ASP A 333 -10.02 18.87 -3.15
CA ASP A 333 -8.74 18.51 -2.53
C ASP A 333 -7.55 18.84 -3.44
N LEU A 334 -7.58 18.41 -4.71
CA LEU A 334 -6.53 18.71 -5.67
C LEU A 334 -6.44 20.23 -5.97
N PRO A 335 -7.51 20.93 -6.38
CA PRO A 335 -7.44 22.37 -6.61
C PRO A 335 -6.89 23.17 -5.42
N LEU A 336 -7.34 22.87 -4.20
CA LEU A 336 -6.90 23.57 -3.00
C LEU A 336 -5.48 23.18 -2.55
N SER A 337 -4.91 22.12 -3.08
CA SER A 337 -3.52 21.71 -2.81
C SER A 337 -2.50 22.43 -3.70
N VAL A 338 -2.95 23.09 -4.77
CA VAL A 338 -2.07 23.85 -5.66
C VAL A 338 -1.63 25.15 -4.97
N ARG A 339 -0.34 25.36 -4.87
CA ARG A 339 0.31 26.52 -4.25
C ARG A 339 1.35 27.11 -5.20
N MET A 340 1.72 28.37 -4.97
CA MET A 340 2.81 28.99 -5.74
C MET A 340 4.11 28.20 -5.70
N GLY A 341 4.37 27.53 -4.58
CA GLY A 341 5.58 26.73 -4.39
C GLY A 341 5.59 25.37 -5.12
N ASN A 342 4.43 24.82 -5.53
CA ASN A 342 4.35 23.50 -6.16
C ASN A 342 3.78 23.49 -7.58
N ILE A 343 3.23 24.61 -8.07
CA ILE A 343 2.63 24.66 -9.41
C ILE A 343 3.66 24.35 -10.52
N GLY A 344 4.89 24.87 -10.39
CA GLY A 344 5.98 24.60 -11.33
C GLY A 344 6.34 23.10 -11.39
N PRO A 345 6.71 22.48 -10.26
CA PRO A 345 6.90 21.01 -10.16
C PRO A 345 5.72 20.19 -10.70
N MET A 346 4.48 20.55 -10.39
CA MET A 346 3.30 19.81 -10.89
C MET A 346 3.17 19.92 -12.41
N LEU A 347 3.39 21.10 -12.99
CA LEU A 347 3.38 21.28 -14.45
C LEU A 347 4.53 20.51 -15.13
N ALA A 348 5.72 20.47 -14.50
CA ALA A 348 6.84 19.68 -15.01
C ALA A 348 6.51 18.19 -15.04
N VAL A 349 5.95 17.65 -13.96
CA VAL A 349 5.53 16.23 -13.90
C VAL A 349 4.48 15.92 -14.98
N ALA A 350 3.48 16.78 -15.16
CA ALA A 350 2.46 16.59 -16.20
C ALA A 350 3.07 16.60 -17.62
N ARG A 351 4.01 17.51 -17.90
CA ARG A 351 4.72 17.61 -19.17
C ARG A 351 5.63 16.40 -19.42
N ASP A 352 6.42 16.03 -18.42
CA ASP A 352 7.45 14.99 -18.54
C ASP A 352 6.84 13.57 -18.52
N ASN A 353 5.53 13.46 -18.17
CA ASN A 353 4.76 12.22 -18.18
C ASN A 353 3.51 12.34 -19.05
N MET A 354 3.65 12.88 -20.27
CA MET A 354 2.51 13.10 -21.18
C MET A 354 1.77 11.80 -21.52
N ASP A 355 2.45 10.67 -21.61
CA ASP A 355 1.82 9.38 -21.88
C ASP A 355 0.92 8.94 -20.72
N LEU A 356 1.39 9.13 -19.48
CA LEU A 356 0.56 8.92 -18.29
C LEU A 356 -0.64 9.88 -18.27
N THR A 357 -0.42 11.13 -18.60
CA THR A 357 -1.49 12.15 -18.64
C THR A 357 -2.54 11.80 -19.69
N LYS A 358 -2.14 11.42 -20.91
CA LYS A 358 -3.04 10.94 -21.96
C LYS A 358 -3.80 9.68 -21.54
N TYR A 359 -3.10 8.72 -20.94
CA TYR A 359 -3.70 7.50 -20.43
C TYR A 359 -4.80 7.81 -19.40
N LEU A 360 -4.50 8.63 -18.38
CA LEU A 360 -5.49 9.02 -17.36
C LEU A 360 -6.70 9.77 -17.94
N VAL A 361 -6.49 10.59 -18.96
CA VAL A 361 -7.59 11.28 -19.67
C VAL A 361 -8.43 10.26 -20.44
N SER A 362 -7.83 9.27 -21.11
CA SER A 362 -8.57 8.24 -21.85
C SER A 362 -9.40 7.33 -20.94
N GLU A 363 -8.98 7.13 -19.68
CA GLU A 363 -9.73 6.33 -18.70
C GLU A 363 -10.94 7.07 -18.07
N VAL A 364 -10.99 8.40 -18.24
CA VAL A 364 -12.08 9.25 -17.72
C VAL A 364 -13.14 9.55 -18.78
N MET A 365 -12.80 9.45 -20.07
CA MET A 365 -13.72 9.64 -21.20
C MET A 365 -14.40 8.35 -21.60
#